data_b7ffb94c1692d674b5981fb112360a0b
#
_entry.id   b7ffb94c1692d674b5981fb112360a0b
#
_cell.length_a   1.000
_cell.length_b   1.000
_cell.length_c   1.000
_cell.angle_alpha   90.00
_cell.angle_beta   90.00
_cell.angle_gamma   90.00
#
_symmetry.space_group_name_H-M   'P 1'
#
loop_
_entity.id
_entity.type
_entity.pdbx_description
1 polymer ?
#
loop_
_entity_poly.entity_id
_entity_poly.type
_entity_poly.pdbx_seq_one_letter_code
_entity_poly.pdbx_strand_id
1 'polypeptide(L)'
;GLWADDLASAEYARHLTFDLSTVGRAIAGPANPHQRIPLERLMDARIARAPGERDEPRADGPLPEGAVVIAAITSCTNTSNPRNVIAAALLARKALARGLAPKPWVKTSFAPGSRAVAGYLEAAGLLEPLAALGFGLVGFACTSCNGMSGPLTPEIDAEVVQRKLPVAAVLSGNRNFNGRIHPRVKEAFIASPALVVAYALAGSIRIDVEHEPLGIDRAGQPVHLADLWPSDAEIDALLAAHVDGTHFTAAYADLFGSASSSDTPVPARFPWPAESTYIHRPPYWQPELNTLPQAKNMRALAILGDNITTDDLSPSGAILPESASGQYLIAHGVPPEDFNSYGTRRGDHRVIVRATFANNRLKNEMTPEREGSWARLEPEGTVLPLYDAAEQYLARGQELVVIAGKNYGCGSSRDWAAKGVRLLGVRAVVCESFERIHRTNLVGMGVLPLEFLPGTTRLTLALDGSEVYALEDFDGAPVPGSEITLAITRQNGEVTRVPVRCRIDTDDERAMFAAGGLLPHIAAELLGQR
;
A
#
# COMPACT_ATOMS: atom_id res chain seq x y z
N GLY A 1 3.43 34.15 -4.34
CA GLY A 1 3.11 34.81 -3.08
C GLY A 1 3.53 34.07 -1.82
N LEU A 2 4.24 32.92 -1.96
CA LEU A 2 4.76 32.14 -0.80
C LEU A 2 6.25 32.38 -0.53
N TRP A 3 6.93 33.07 -1.42
CA TRP A 3 8.32 33.44 -1.24
C TRP A 3 8.41 34.72 -0.39
N ALA A 4 9.23 34.69 0.65
CA ALA A 4 9.55 35.86 1.47
C ALA A 4 11.03 36.20 1.31
N ASP A 5 11.34 37.43 0.93
CA ASP A 5 12.71 37.90 0.72
C ASP A 5 13.46 38.10 2.04
N ASP A 6 12.73 38.25 3.15
CA ASP A 6 13.29 38.49 4.49
C ASP A 6 12.80 37.43 5.50
N LEU A 7 13.20 36.18 5.29
CA LEU A 7 12.95 35.10 6.24
C LEU A 7 13.80 35.25 7.53
N ALA A 8 14.90 36.01 7.47
CA ALA A 8 15.79 36.21 8.62
C ALA A 8 15.15 37.09 9.72
N SER A 9 14.17 37.91 9.38
CA SER A 9 13.45 38.74 10.33
C SER A 9 12.30 38.04 11.06
N ALA A 10 11.94 36.83 10.63
CA ALA A 10 10.83 36.08 11.23
C ALA A 10 11.22 35.58 12.64
N GLU A 11 10.33 35.83 13.62
CA GLU A 11 10.49 35.29 14.97
C GLU A 11 9.90 33.88 15.04
N TYR A 12 10.75 32.89 15.41
CA TYR A 12 10.35 31.49 15.57
C TYR A 12 10.44 31.06 17.03
N ALA A 13 9.49 30.26 17.48
CA ALA A 13 9.50 29.68 18.82
C ALA A 13 10.71 28.75 19.07
N ARG A 14 11.26 28.18 17.99
CA ARG A 14 12.44 27.29 18.05
C ARG A 14 13.19 27.30 16.72
N HIS A 15 14.52 27.38 16.80
CA HIS A 15 15.40 27.23 15.66
C HIS A 15 16.08 25.87 15.70
N LEU A 16 16.12 25.17 14.55
CA LEU A 16 16.84 23.93 14.35
C LEU A 16 17.82 24.13 13.19
N THR A 17 19.07 23.78 13.40
CA THR A 17 20.10 23.80 12.35
C THR A 17 20.40 22.37 11.94
N PHE A 18 20.38 22.10 10.63
CA PHE A 18 20.70 20.81 10.06
C PHE A 18 21.73 20.99 8.94
N ASP A 19 22.83 20.26 9.03
CA ASP A 19 23.89 20.27 8.01
C ASP A 19 23.53 19.26 6.91
N LEU A 20 23.15 19.75 5.73
CA LEU A 20 22.80 18.92 4.57
C LEU A 20 23.99 18.09 4.05
N SER A 21 25.24 18.51 4.32
CA SER A 21 26.43 17.74 3.88
C SER A 21 26.55 16.38 4.58
N THR A 22 25.88 16.22 5.72
CA THR A 22 25.85 14.95 6.46
C THR A 22 24.88 13.92 5.88
N VAL A 23 24.10 14.28 4.86
CA VAL A 23 23.12 13.39 4.23
C VAL A 23 23.79 12.57 3.13
N GLY A 24 24.23 11.36 3.49
CA GLY A 24 24.75 10.37 2.56
C GLY A 24 23.65 9.60 1.80
N ARG A 25 24.07 8.84 0.79
CA ARG A 25 23.20 7.91 0.07
C ARG A 25 22.62 6.85 1.02
N ALA A 26 21.36 6.51 0.84
CA ALA A 26 20.68 5.55 1.71
C ALA A 26 19.56 4.82 0.96
N ILE A 27 19.18 3.66 1.48
CA ILE A 27 17.91 2.99 1.16
C ILE A 27 17.04 2.93 2.41
N ALA A 28 15.75 2.63 2.26
CA ALA A 28 14.87 2.39 3.39
C ALA A 28 14.11 1.06 3.21
N GLY A 29 14.23 0.17 4.17
CA GLY A 29 13.59 -1.15 4.14
C GLY A 29 14.15 -2.07 5.21
N PRO A 30 13.71 -3.34 5.21
CA PRO A 30 13.00 -4.08 4.12
C PRO A 30 11.47 -3.96 4.11
N ALA A 31 10.85 -3.29 5.07
CA ALA A 31 9.40 -3.37 5.26
C ALA A 31 8.71 -2.04 5.60
N ASN A 32 9.48 -0.98 5.88
CA ASN A 32 8.94 0.32 6.29
C ASN A 32 9.76 1.49 5.75
N PRO A 33 9.11 2.60 5.37
CA PRO A 33 9.80 3.79 4.85
C PRO A 33 10.75 4.45 5.84
N HIS A 34 10.54 4.30 7.13
CA HIS A 34 11.37 4.90 8.19
C HIS A 34 12.59 4.04 8.57
N GLN A 35 12.72 2.84 8.04
CA GLN A 35 13.89 1.98 8.22
C GLN A 35 15.05 2.44 7.31
N ARG A 36 15.51 3.68 7.52
CA ARG A 36 16.60 4.24 6.72
C ARG A 36 17.92 3.57 7.07
N ILE A 37 18.66 3.12 6.05
CA ILE A 37 19.97 2.47 6.15
C ILE A 37 20.93 3.21 5.20
N PRO A 38 21.97 3.90 5.71
CA PRO A 38 23.03 4.45 4.89
C PRO A 38 23.74 3.33 4.10
N LEU A 39 24.18 3.61 2.86
CA LEU A 39 24.81 2.57 2.02
C LEU A 39 26.08 2.00 2.68
N GLU A 40 26.87 2.82 3.35
CA GLU A 40 28.04 2.38 4.10
C GLU A 40 27.74 1.41 5.26
N ARG A 41 26.47 1.27 5.63
CA ARG A 41 26.02 0.40 6.74
C ARG A 41 25.22 -0.82 6.29
N LEU A 42 25.16 -1.11 5.00
CA LEU A 42 24.42 -2.24 4.47
C LEU A 42 24.92 -3.59 4.98
N MET A 43 26.25 -3.72 5.14
CA MET A 43 26.88 -4.92 5.71
C MET A 43 26.52 -5.08 7.20
N ASP A 44 26.63 -4.01 7.99
CA ASP A 44 26.27 -4.00 9.42
C ASP A 44 24.79 -4.37 9.63
N ALA A 45 23.92 -3.83 8.76
CA ALA A 45 22.49 -4.09 8.78
C ALA A 45 22.10 -5.49 8.23
N ARG A 46 23.10 -6.27 7.76
CA ARG A 46 22.92 -7.59 7.14
C ARG A 46 22.02 -7.57 5.90
N ILE A 47 21.91 -6.43 5.24
CA ILE A 47 21.24 -6.32 3.94
C ILE A 47 22.22 -6.77 2.85
N ALA A 48 23.40 -6.16 2.75
CA ALA A 48 24.50 -6.71 1.97
C ALA A 48 25.22 -7.82 2.74
N ARG A 49 25.86 -8.74 2.01
CA ARG A 49 26.65 -9.85 2.55
C ARG A 49 27.94 -9.98 1.74
N ALA A 50 29.01 -10.40 2.39
CA ALA A 50 30.30 -10.60 1.72
C ALA A 50 30.20 -11.64 0.60
N PRO A 51 31.02 -11.53 -0.46
CA PRO A 51 31.20 -12.59 -1.44
C PRO A 51 31.55 -13.90 -0.72
N GLY A 52 30.88 -15.01 -1.09
CA GLY A 52 30.98 -16.30 -0.43
C GLY A 52 30.02 -16.55 0.75
N GLU A 53 29.37 -15.50 1.28
CA GLU A 53 28.28 -15.59 2.27
C GLU A 53 26.90 -15.44 1.63
N ARG A 54 26.84 -15.29 0.32
CA ARG A 54 25.62 -15.12 -0.48
C ARG A 54 25.69 -15.90 -1.78
N ASP A 55 24.53 -16.12 -2.40
CA ASP A 55 24.46 -16.58 -3.78
C ASP A 55 24.90 -15.46 -4.73
N GLU A 56 25.82 -15.77 -5.65
CA GLU A 56 26.24 -14.77 -6.64
C GLU A 56 25.23 -14.69 -7.80
N PRO A 57 24.82 -13.45 -8.20
CA PRO A 57 23.83 -13.27 -9.26
C PRO A 57 24.44 -13.58 -10.64
N ARG A 58 24.08 -14.71 -11.22
CA ARG A 58 24.49 -15.17 -12.55
C ARG A 58 23.32 -15.14 -13.52
N ALA A 59 23.56 -14.64 -14.74
CA ALA A 59 22.48 -14.49 -15.74
C ALA A 59 21.86 -15.82 -16.19
N ASP A 60 22.64 -16.90 -16.15
CA ASP A 60 22.29 -18.26 -16.57
C ASP A 60 22.08 -19.23 -15.39
N GLY A 61 22.14 -18.70 -14.16
CA GLY A 61 21.98 -19.49 -12.93
C GLY A 61 20.58 -19.38 -12.33
N PRO A 62 20.30 -20.15 -11.27
CA PRO A 62 19.08 -20.00 -10.49
C PRO A 62 19.05 -18.64 -9.80
N LEU A 63 17.84 -18.18 -9.41
CA LEU A 63 17.68 -16.93 -8.67
C LEU A 63 18.49 -16.97 -7.37
N PRO A 64 19.30 -15.94 -7.09
CA PRO A 64 19.99 -15.83 -5.81
C PRO A 64 19.03 -15.46 -4.68
N GLU A 65 19.37 -15.80 -3.44
CA GLU A 65 18.69 -15.22 -2.28
C GLU A 65 18.84 -13.69 -2.29
N GLY A 66 17.72 -12.99 -2.09
CA GLY A 66 17.70 -11.54 -2.20
C GLY A 66 17.74 -11.02 -3.63
N ALA A 67 17.42 -11.88 -4.64
CA ALA A 67 17.25 -11.42 -6.02
C ALA A 67 16.30 -10.23 -6.10
N VAL A 68 16.73 -9.16 -6.78
CA VAL A 68 15.86 -8.02 -7.10
C VAL A 68 15.00 -8.42 -8.28
N VAL A 69 13.75 -8.81 -8.04
CA VAL A 69 12.82 -9.23 -9.10
C VAL A 69 11.96 -8.07 -9.64
N ILE A 70 11.90 -6.95 -8.92
CA ILE A 70 11.24 -5.72 -9.36
C ILE A 70 12.16 -4.53 -9.08
N ALA A 71 12.47 -3.75 -10.11
CA ALA A 71 13.18 -2.48 -10.01
C ALA A 71 12.33 -1.39 -10.69
N ALA A 72 11.73 -0.48 -9.91
CA ALA A 72 10.76 0.45 -10.43
C ALA A 72 11.12 1.90 -10.12
N ILE A 73 11.35 2.70 -11.17
CA ILE A 73 11.32 4.15 -11.04
C ILE A 73 9.86 4.56 -11.07
N THR A 74 9.28 4.84 -9.90
CA THR A 74 7.88 5.19 -9.73
C THR A 74 7.79 6.46 -8.89
N SER A 75 6.81 7.32 -9.16
CA SER A 75 6.81 8.65 -8.59
C SER A 75 5.44 9.04 -8.07
N CYS A 76 5.37 9.36 -6.76
CA CYS A 76 4.33 10.27 -6.26
C CYS A 76 4.80 11.72 -6.49
N THR A 77 3.93 12.71 -6.26
CA THR A 77 4.23 14.13 -6.50
C THR A 77 5.53 14.60 -5.85
N ASN A 78 5.79 14.18 -4.62
CA ASN A 78 7.00 14.54 -3.85
C ASN A 78 8.25 13.75 -4.22
N THR A 79 8.19 12.72 -5.04
CA THR A 79 9.35 11.95 -5.52
C THR A 79 9.71 12.28 -6.97
N SER A 80 8.99 13.22 -7.59
CA SER A 80 9.22 13.68 -8.98
C SER A 80 10.26 14.80 -9.09
N ASN A 81 11.24 14.86 -8.19
CA ASN A 81 12.31 15.86 -8.30
C ASN A 81 13.09 15.65 -9.60
N PRO A 82 13.15 16.65 -10.51
CA PRO A 82 13.82 16.51 -11.81
C PRO A 82 15.29 16.09 -11.70
N ARG A 83 16.03 16.58 -10.69
CA ARG A 83 17.42 16.18 -10.46
C ARG A 83 17.57 14.68 -10.31
N ASN A 84 16.70 14.06 -9.52
CA ASN A 84 16.78 12.62 -9.22
C ASN A 84 16.44 11.77 -10.45
N VAL A 85 15.47 12.20 -11.25
CA VAL A 85 15.07 11.47 -12.47
C VAL A 85 16.12 11.63 -13.56
N ILE A 86 16.67 12.84 -13.76
CA ILE A 86 17.78 13.10 -14.68
C ILE A 86 19.03 12.30 -14.25
N ALA A 87 19.34 12.24 -12.95
CA ALA A 87 20.46 11.44 -12.45
C ALA A 87 20.31 9.96 -12.80
N ALA A 88 19.10 9.39 -12.66
CA ALA A 88 18.83 8.01 -13.03
C ALA A 88 19.00 7.77 -14.54
N ALA A 89 18.51 8.69 -15.37
CA ALA A 89 18.62 8.60 -16.81
C ALA A 89 20.05 8.77 -17.32
N LEU A 90 20.83 9.65 -16.69
CA LEU A 90 22.27 9.78 -16.94
C LEU A 90 23.04 8.51 -16.57
N LEU A 91 22.73 7.92 -15.41
CA LEU A 91 23.33 6.65 -14.99
C LEU A 91 22.99 5.53 -15.99
N ALA A 92 21.72 5.45 -16.43
CA ALA A 92 21.29 4.49 -17.45
C ALA A 92 22.06 4.68 -18.78
N ARG A 93 22.23 5.91 -19.24
CA ARG A 93 23.01 6.24 -20.44
C ARG A 93 24.47 5.80 -20.31
N LYS A 94 25.10 6.08 -19.17
CA LYS A 94 26.49 5.64 -18.89
C LYS A 94 26.62 4.12 -18.81
N ALA A 95 25.63 3.43 -18.22
CA ALA A 95 25.61 1.96 -18.14
C ALA A 95 25.52 1.33 -19.54
N LEU A 96 24.61 1.82 -20.38
CA LEU A 96 24.49 1.37 -21.78
C LEU A 96 25.78 1.57 -22.58
N ALA A 97 26.44 2.73 -22.41
CA ALA A 97 27.70 3.01 -23.08
C ALA A 97 28.80 2.00 -22.70
N ARG A 98 28.77 1.48 -21.45
CA ARG A 98 29.64 0.40 -20.96
C ARG A 98 29.17 -1.00 -21.37
N GLY A 99 27.97 -1.12 -21.95
CA GLY A 99 27.38 -2.40 -22.34
C GLY A 99 26.74 -3.19 -21.21
N LEU A 100 26.42 -2.52 -20.09
CA LEU A 100 25.69 -3.13 -19.00
C LEU A 100 24.19 -3.24 -19.30
N ALA A 101 23.56 -4.25 -18.73
CA ALA A 101 22.11 -4.45 -18.76
C ALA A 101 21.62 -4.96 -17.38
N PRO A 102 20.37 -4.73 -17.02
CA PRO A 102 19.76 -5.39 -15.87
C PRO A 102 19.85 -6.90 -15.97
N LYS A 103 19.86 -7.59 -14.83
CA LYS A 103 19.82 -9.05 -14.85
C LYS A 103 18.48 -9.53 -15.42
N PRO A 104 18.45 -10.70 -16.11
CA PRO A 104 17.27 -11.14 -16.87
C PRO A 104 16.01 -11.39 -16.02
N TRP A 105 16.17 -11.64 -14.73
CA TRP A 105 15.05 -11.83 -13.81
C TRP A 105 14.49 -10.50 -13.25
N VAL A 106 15.11 -9.35 -13.52
CA VAL A 106 14.67 -8.05 -12.98
C VAL A 106 13.61 -7.45 -13.88
N LYS A 107 12.39 -7.37 -13.39
CA LYS A 107 11.33 -6.61 -14.05
C LYS A 107 11.51 -5.13 -13.78
N THR A 108 11.90 -4.38 -14.80
CA THR A 108 12.12 -2.93 -14.74
C THR A 108 10.88 -2.16 -15.21
N SER A 109 10.68 -0.94 -14.71
CA SER A 109 9.62 -0.04 -15.16
C SER A 109 9.92 1.42 -14.83
N PHE A 110 9.38 2.33 -15.65
CA PHE A 110 9.40 3.76 -15.43
C PHE A 110 7.98 4.32 -15.42
N ALA A 111 7.59 4.97 -14.31
CA ALA A 111 6.32 5.64 -14.14
C ALA A 111 6.52 6.99 -13.45
N PRO A 112 6.85 8.05 -14.21
CA PRO A 112 7.08 9.39 -13.65
C PRO A 112 5.78 10.00 -13.11
N GLY A 113 5.91 11.06 -12.30
CA GLY A 113 4.79 11.72 -11.65
C GLY A 113 3.80 12.39 -12.60
N SER A 114 4.24 12.78 -13.80
CA SER A 114 3.41 13.43 -14.81
C SER A 114 3.97 13.31 -16.22
N ARG A 115 3.16 13.65 -17.23
CA ARG A 115 3.61 13.74 -18.63
C ARG A 115 4.72 14.77 -18.84
N ALA A 116 4.75 15.84 -18.04
CA ALA A 116 5.80 16.85 -18.12
C ALA A 116 7.19 16.27 -17.86
N VAL A 117 7.30 15.26 -16.96
CA VAL A 117 8.56 14.56 -16.68
C VAL A 117 9.04 13.79 -17.90
N ALA A 118 8.16 13.08 -18.59
CA ALA A 118 8.50 12.40 -19.84
C ALA A 118 8.94 13.42 -20.91
N GLY A 119 8.23 14.55 -21.01
CA GLY A 119 8.53 15.60 -21.99
C GLY A 119 9.93 16.21 -21.82
N TYR A 120 10.34 16.60 -20.62
CA TYR A 120 11.69 17.15 -20.46
C TYR A 120 12.79 16.08 -20.59
N LEU A 121 12.53 14.82 -20.23
CA LEU A 121 13.48 13.73 -20.48
C LEU A 121 13.64 13.44 -21.97
N GLU A 122 12.57 13.51 -22.75
CA GLU A 122 12.61 13.38 -24.19
C GLU A 122 13.40 14.53 -24.83
N ALA A 123 13.11 15.77 -24.44
CA ALA A 123 13.84 16.96 -24.89
C ALA A 123 15.35 16.90 -24.54
N ALA A 124 15.70 16.32 -23.39
CA ALA A 124 17.08 16.09 -22.97
C ALA A 124 17.77 14.88 -23.64
N GLY A 125 17.06 14.11 -24.49
CA GLY A 125 17.56 12.87 -25.09
C GLY A 125 17.87 11.77 -24.07
N LEU A 126 17.12 11.72 -22.97
CA LEU A 126 17.31 10.78 -21.85
C LEU A 126 16.23 9.72 -21.70
N LEU A 127 15.08 9.90 -22.34
CA LEU A 127 13.96 8.94 -22.25
C LEU A 127 14.30 7.63 -22.98
N GLU A 128 14.92 7.71 -24.16
CA GLU A 128 15.32 6.55 -24.95
C GLU A 128 16.40 5.70 -24.24
N PRO A 129 17.51 6.25 -23.69
CA PRO A 129 18.45 5.47 -22.90
C PRO A 129 17.84 4.74 -21.69
N LEU A 130 16.89 5.35 -20.99
CA LEU A 130 16.15 4.66 -19.92
C LEU A 130 15.38 3.46 -20.45
N ALA A 131 14.64 3.66 -21.55
CA ALA A 131 13.86 2.59 -22.19
C ALA A 131 14.76 1.47 -22.73
N ALA A 132 15.89 1.81 -23.34
CA ALA A 132 16.86 0.85 -23.87
C ALA A 132 17.51 0.00 -22.74
N LEU A 133 17.65 0.56 -21.53
CA LEU A 133 18.07 -0.18 -20.35
C LEU A 133 16.90 -0.99 -19.70
N GLY A 134 15.72 -1.02 -20.33
CA GLY A 134 14.56 -1.75 -19.86
C GLY A 134 13.58 -0.94 -19.01
N PHE A 135 13.91 0.29 -18.61
CA PHE A 135 13.01 1.19 -17.88
C PHE A 135 12.05 1.92 -18.83
N GLY A 136 11.21 1.15 -19.52
CA GLY A 136 10.17 1.70 -20.41
C GLY A 136 9.09 2.45 -19.63
N LEU A 137 8.50 3.47 -20.27
CA LEU A 137 7.37 4.22 -19.73
C LEU A 137 6.11 3.33 -19.72
N VAL A 138 5.64 2.94 -18.53
CA VAL A 138 4.49 2.04 -18.35
C VAL A 138 3.24 2.77 -17.87
N GLY A 139 3.36 4.00 -17.43
CA GLY A 139 2.26 4.80 -16.90
C GLY A 139 2.78 6.01 -16.15
N PHE A 140 1.91 6.66 -15.38
CA PHE A 140 2.25 7.84 -14.59
C PHE A 140 1.84 7.67 -13.14
N ALA A 141 2.53 8.35 -12.23
CA ALA A 141 2.29 8.39 -10.79
C ALA A 141 2.50 7.05 -10.08
N CYS A 142 1.62 6.69 -9.14
CA CYS A 142 1.79 5.57 -8.21
C CYS A 142 1.45 4.21 -8.84
N THR A 143 2.25 3.71 -9.75
CA THR A 143 2.08 2.37 -10.35
C THR A 143 2.66 1.29 -9.43
N SER A 144 3.95 0.99 -9.54
CA SER A 144 4.63 -0.06 -8.74
C SER A 144 4.61 0.23 -7.24
N CYS A 145 4.69 1.51 -6.83
CA CYS A 145 4.55 1.87 -5.41
C CYS A 145 3.18 1.50 -4.81
N ASN A 146 2.18 1.26 -5.64
CA ASN A 146 0.85 0.78 -5.23
C ASN A 146 0.61 -0.70 -5.60
N GLY A 147 1.66 -1.45 -5.90
CA GLY A 147 1.56 -2.88 -6.21
C GLY A 147 1.08 -3.21 -7.63
N MET A 148 1.15 -2.24 -8.56
CA MET A 148 0.66 -2.40 -9.93
C MET A 148 1.79 -2.76 -10.92
N SER A 149 2.80 -3.49 -10.49
CA SER A 149 3.86 -3.98 -11.38
C SER A 149 3.42 -5.16 -12.27
N GLY A 150 2.21 -5.66 -12.06
CA GLY A 150 1.71 -6.89 -12.70
C GLY A 150 2.40 -8.16 -12.14
N PRO A 151 2.06 -9.35 -12.68
CA PRO A 151 2.65 -10.60 -12.23
C PRO A 151 4.15 -10.67 -12.53
N LEU A 152 4.87 -11.50 -11.79
CA LEU A 152 6.21 -11.96 -12.18
C LEU A 152 6.08 -12.86 -13.42
N THR A 153 7.19 -13.11 -14.12
CA THR A 153 7.13 -14.10 -15.19
C THR A 153 6.83 -15.50 -14.59
N PRO A 154 6.18 -16.40 -15.33
CA PRO A 154 5.79 -17.71 -14.80
C PRO A 154 6.98 -18.50 -14.22
N GLU A 155 8.15 -18.42 -14.86
CA GLU A 155 9.36 -19.11 -14.45
C GLU A 155 9.88 -18.58 -13.10
N ILE A 156 9.91 -17.25 -12.95
CA ILE A 156 10.35 -16.58 -11.70
C ILE A 156 9.35 -16.85 -10.58
N ASP A 157 8.05 -16.74 -10.86
CA ASP A 157 7.01 -17.01 -9.84
C ASP A 157 7.10 -18.46 -9.34
N ALA A 158 7.23 -19.42 -10.26
CA ALA A 158 7.37 -20.83 -9.94
C ALA A 158 8.61 -21.10 -9.07
N GLU A 159 9.78 -20.53 -9.43
CA GLU A 159 11.01 -20.72 -8.67
C GLU A 159 10.92 -20.12 -7.26
N VAL A 160 10.36 -18.89 -7.14
CA VAL A 160 10.15 -18.22 -5.85
C VAL A 160 9.25 -19.05 -4.94
N VAL A 161 8.16 -19.61 -5.49
CA VAL A 161 7.21 -20.44 -4.72
C VAL A 161 7.84 -21.77 -4.32
N GLN A 162 8.43 -22.49 -5.26
CA GLN A 162 9.00 -23.81 -5.03
C GLN A 162 10.15 -23.79 -4.01
N ARG A 163 11.05 -22.82 -4.13
CA ARG A 163 12.20 -22.68 -3.24
C ARG A 163 11.90 -21.87 -1.98
N LYS A 164 10.70 -21.29 -1.84
CA LYS A 164 10.34 -20.33 -0.78
C LYS A 164 11.37 -19.21 -0.66
N LEU A 165 11.88 -18.76 -1.80
CA LEU A 165 13.03 -17.87 -1.90
C LEU A 165 12.65 -16.45 -1.43
N PRO A 166 13.38 -15.85 -0.50
CA PRO A 166 13.21 -14.42 -0.20
C PRO A 166 13.78 -13.59 -1.35
N VAL A 167 12.88 -12.92 -2.09
CA VAL A 167 13.21 -12.00 -3.17
C VAL A 167 12.88 -10.57 -2.79
N ALA A 168 13.51 -9.62 -3.47
CA ALA A 168 13.44 -8.21 -3.16
C ALA A 168 12.82 -7.36 -4.29
N ALA A 169 12.25 -6.22 -3.92
CA ALA A 169 11.92 -5.12 -4.81
C ALA A 169 12.67 -3.86 -4.40
N VAL A 170 13.15 -3.09 -5.36
CA VAL A 170 13.75 -1.77 -5.15
C VAL A 170 12.99 -0.73 -5.97
N LEU A 171 12.49 0.32 -5.32
CA LEU A 171 11.64 1.30 -5.98
C LEU A 171 11.87 2.72 -5.47
N SER A 172 11.67 3.71 -6.33
CA SER A 172 11.74 5.13 -5.95
C SER A 172 10.42 5.71 -5.43
N GLY A 173 9.59 4.86 -4.85
CA GLY A 173 8.33 5.26 -4.22
C GLY A 173 8.49 5.81 -2.81
N ASN A 174 7.38 5.86 -2.07
CA ASN A 174 7.37 6.36 -0.69
C ASN A 174 6.70 5.39 0.31
N ARG A 175 6.37 4.17 -0.10
CA ARG A 175 5.75 3.12 0.70
C ARG A 175 6.31 1.76 0.28
N ASN A 176 6.71 0.95 1.24
CA ASN A 176 7.26 -0.39 1.02
C ASN A 176 6.79 -1.39 2.07
N PHE A 177 5.58 -1.20 2.59
CA PHE A 177 5.00 -2.11 3.57
C PHE A 177 4.93 -3.55 3.05
N ASN A 178 4.95 -4.51 3.96
CA ASN A 178 4.87 -5.93 3.65
C ASN A 178 3.69 -6.27 2.73
N GLY A 179 3.96 -7.03 1.67
CA GLY A 179 2.94 -7.45 0.69
C GLY A 179 2.42 -6.35 -0.25
N ARG A 180 2.79 -5.07 -0.03
CA ARG A 180 2.28 -3.94 -0.81
C ARG A 180 2.76 -3.92 -2.26
N ILE A 181 4.06 -4.18 -2.48
CA ILE A 181 4.67 -4.04 -3.82
C ILE A 181 4.30 -5.23 -4.70
N HIS A 182 4.43 -6.44 -4.17
CA HIS A 182 4.00 -7.67 -4.80
C HIS A 182 3.86 -8.77 -3.75
N PRO A 183 2.83 -9.64 -3.82
CA PRO A 183 2.59 -10.66 -2.79
C PRO A 183 3.73 -11.69 -2.65
N ARG A 184 4.51 -11.93 -3.71
CA ARG A 184 5.68 -12.83 -3.67
C ARG A 184 6.94 -12.18 -3.11
N VAL A 185 7.00 -10.84 -3.07
CA VAL A 185 8.18 -10.10 -2.58
C VAL A 185 8.17 -10.03 -1.06
N LYS A 186 9.23 -10.52 -0.42
CA LYS A 186 9.39 -10.47 1.04
C LYS A 186 10.06 -9.19 1.53
N GLU A 187 10.95 -8.63 0.74
CA GLU A 187 11.76 -7.48 1.12
C GLU A 187 11.56 -6.36 0.10
N ALA A 188 11.11 -5.21 0.53
CA ALA A 188 10.92 -4.06 -0.35
C ALA A 188 11.73 -2.87 0.16
N PHE A 189 12.48 -2.24 -0.73
CA PHE A 189 13.36 -1.12 -0.40
C PHE A 189 13.01 0.12 -1.20
N ILE A 190 12.92 1.25 -0.51
CA ILE A 190 12.83 2.56 -1.13
C ILE A 190 14.25 3.07 -1.36
N ALA A 191 14.50 3.55 -2.57
CA ALA A 191 15.77 4.09 -2.99
C ALA A 191 15.59 5.30 -3.91
N SER A 192 16.64 6.09 -4.15
CA SER A 192 16.60 7.11 -5.20
C SER A 192 16.46 6.46 -6.58
N PRO A 193 15.90 7.16 -7.60
CA PRO A 193 15.80 6.62 -8.95
C PRO A 193 17.12 6.08 -9.52
N ALA A 194 18.23 6.76 -9.25
CA ALA A 194 19.55 6.30 -9.69
C ALA A 194 19.97 4.99 -9.02
N LEU A 195 19.72 4.83 -7.71
CA LEU A 195 19.98 3.57 -7.01
C LEU A 195 19.06 2.44 -7.46
N VAL A 196 17.83 2.73 -7.88
CA VAL A 196 16.94 1.72 -8.50
C VAL A 196 17.61 1.13 -9.74
N VAL A 197 18.18 1.97 -10.61
CA VAL A 197 18.92 1.51 -11.80
C VAL A 197 20.15 0.68 -11.38
N ALA A 198 20.91 1.14 -10.40
CA ALA A 198 22.09 0.42 -9.90
C ALA A 198 21.75 -1.00 -9.39
N TYR A 199 20.69 -1.13 -8.59
CA TYR A 199 20.24 -2.43 -8.09
C TYR A 199 19.67 -3.34 -9.18
N ALA A 200 19.08 -2.77 -10.24
CA ALA A 200 18.66 -3.55 -11.41
C ALA A 200 19.85 -4.15 -12.15
N LEU A 201 20.95 -3.40 -12.29
CA LEU A 201 22.20 -3.88 -12.88
C LEU A 201 22.85 -4.97 -12.00
N ALA A 202 22.90 -4.73 -10.69
CA ALA A 202 23.44 -5.68 -9.71
C ALA A 202 22.60 -6.98 -9.63
N GLY A 203 21.28 -6.87 -9.72
CA GLY A 203 20.34 -8.00 -9.69
C GLY A 203 20.10 -8.63 -8.31
N SER A 204 20.75 -8.14 -7.25
CA SER A 204 20.58 -8.64 -5.89
C SER A 204 20.67 -7.48 -4.88
N ILE A 205 19.88 -7.54 -3.82
CA ILE A 205 19.95 -6.61 -2.69
C ILE A 205 21.11 -6.98 -1.74
N ARG A 206 21.69 -8.18 -1.89
CA ARG A 206 22.76 -8.68 -1.02
C ARG A 206 24.15 -8.15 -1.41
N ILE A 207 24.24 -7.41 -2.50
CA ILE A 207 25.52 -6.80 -2.94
C ILE A 207 25.79 -5.50 -2.18
N ASP A 208 27.04 -5.22 -1.86
CA ASP A 208 27.48 -3.89 -1.44
C ASP A 208 27.57 -2.98 -2.66
N VAL A 209 26.45 -2.33 -2.98
CA VAL A 209 26.31 -1.51 -4.19
C VAL A 209 27.28 -0.32 -4.24
N GLU A 210 27.85 0.09 -3.10
CA GLU A 210 28.80 1.21 -3.00
C GLU A 210 30.22 0.77 -3.41
N HIS A 211 30.64 -0.43 -3.05
CA HIS A 211 32.02 -0.88 -3.17
C HIS A 211 32.25 -2.03 -4.15
N GLU A 212 31.21 -2.79 -4.47
CA GLU A 212 31.32 -3.92 -5.39
C GLU A 212 30.91 -3.55 -6.82
N PRO A 213 31.42 -4.25 -7.85
CA PRO A 213 31.04 -3.98 -9.23
C PRO A 213 29.57 -4.35 -9.50
N LEU A 214 28.86 -3.47 -10.18
CA LEU A 214 27.49 -3.69 -10.65
C LEU A 214 27.44 -4.63 -11.87
N GLY A 215 28.54 -4.80 -12.56
CA GLY A 215 28.68 -5.66 -13.72
C GLY A 215 30.07 -5.56 -14.35
N ILE A 216 30.21 -6.24 -15.48
CA ILE A 216 31.46 -6.24 -16.27
C ILE A 216 31.16 -5.57 -17.61
N ASP A 217 32.02 -4.67 -18.06
CA ASP A 217 31.86 -3.99 -19.34
C ASP A 217 32.27 -4.89 -20.54
N ARG A 218 32.11 -4.34 -21.77
CA ARG A 218 32.47 -5.03 -23.00
C ARG A 218 33.96 -5.35 -23.12
N ALA A 219 34.80 -4.65 -22.37
CA ALA A 219 36.26 -4.87 -22.31
C ALA A 219 36.68 -5.85 -21.20
N GLY A 220 35.71 -6.43 -20.47
CA GLY A 220 35.95 -7.35 -19.36
C GLY A 220 36.33 -6.64 -18.06
N GLN A 221 36.16 -5.30 -17.95
CA GLN A 221 36.52 -4.55 -16.76
C GLN A 221 35.32 -4.43 -15.81
N PRO A 222 35.54 -4.51 -14.48
CA PRO A 222 34.50 -4.28 -13.50
C PRO A 222 34.03 -2.83 -13.54
N VAL A 223 32.72 -2.61 -13.44
CA VAL A 223 32.09 -1.30 -13.43
C VAL A 223 31.40 -1.09 -12.08
N HIS A 224 31.84 -0.06 -11.36
CA HIS A 224 31.31 0.28 -10.03
C HIS A 224 30.28 1.42 -10.11
N LEU A 225 29.53 1.63 -9.05
CA LEU A 225 28.55 2.70 -8.96
C LEU A 225 29.20 4.08 -9.22
N ALA A 226 30.40 4.31 -8.71
CA ALA A 226 31.14 5.56 -8.89
C ALA A 226 31.46 5.88 -10.35
N ASP A 227 31.66 4.87 -11.21
CA ASP A 227 31.91 5.05 -12.65
C ASP A 227 30.68 5.53 -13.41
N LEU A 228 29.49 5.26 -12.88
CA LEU A 228 28.21 5.55 -13.51
C LEU A 228 27.51 6.76 -12.90
N TRP A 229 27.87 7.13 -11.66
CA TRP A 229 27.18 8.21 -10.94
C TRP A 229 27.42 9.54 -11.65
N PRO A 230 26.34 10.29 -12.01
CA PRO A 230 26.52 11.58 -12.66
C PRO A 230 27.01 12.64 -11.67
N SER A 231 27.81 13.57 -12.15
CA SER A 231 28.20 14.76 -11.40
C SER A 231 27.03 15.76 -11.29
N ASP A 232 27.06 16.60 -10.25
CA ASP A 232 26.07 17.68 -10.10
C ASP A 232 26.10 18.63 -11.31
N ALA A 233 27.26 18.92 -11.88
CA ALA A 233 27.38 19.77 -13.06
C ALA A 233 26.68 19.19 -14.30
N GLU A 234 26.75 17.84 -14.52
CA GLU A 234 26.01 17.19 -15.61
C GLU A 234 24.50 17.32 -15.41
N ILE A 235 24.04 17.15 -14.16
CA ILE A 235 22.61 17.24 -13.81
C ILE A 235 22.12 18.69 -13.97
N ASP A 236 22.84 19.67 -13.43
CA ASP A 236 22.47 21.08 -13.43
C ASP A 236 22.42 21.66 -14.85
N ALA A 237 23.35 21.26 -15.71
CA ALA A 237 23.34 21.65 -17.11
C ALA A 237 22.05 21.20 -17.84
N LEU A 238 21.61 19.97 -17.61
CA LEU A 238 20.38 19.45 -18.23
C LEU A 238 19.11 20.04 -17.60
N LEU A 239 19.12 20.29 -16.28
CA LEU A 239 18.03 21.00 -15.61
C LEU A 239 17.81 22.38 -16.21
N ALA A 240 18.88 23.17 -16.30
CA ALA A 240 18.83 24.54 -16.82
C ALA A 240 18.38 24.58 -18.29
N ALA A 241 18.76 23.59 -19.10
CA ALA A 241 18.47 23.55 -20.53
C ALA A 241 17.08 23.00 -20.87
N HIS A 242 16.49 22.12 -20.05
CA HIS A 242 15.33 21.33 -20.47
C HIS A 242 14.16 21.31 -19.47
N VAL A 243 14.32 21.81 -18.24
CA VAL A 243 13.22 21.81 -17.25
C VAL A 243 12.64 23.20 -17.11
N ASP A 244 11.56 23.47 -17.85
CA ASP A 244 10.85 24.74 -17.81
C ASP A 244 9.32 24.55 -17.80
N GLY A 245 8.59 25.66 -17.76
CA GLY A 245 7.13 25.69 -17.73
C GLY A 245 6.45 25.21 -19.00
N THR A 246 7.15 25.15 -20.14
CA THR A 246 6.56 24.79 -21.44
C THR A 246 6.09 23.33 -21.47
N HIS A 247 6.84 22.41 -20.83
CA HIS A 247 6.47 21.00 -20.71
C HIS A 247 5.18 20.80 -19.91
N PHE A 248 4.95 21.62 -18.87
CA PHE A 248 3.70 21.58 -18.11
C PHE A 248 2.54 22.11 -18.95
N THR A 249 2.72 23.22 -19.64
CA THR A 249 1.70 23.79 -20.52
C THR A 249 1.33 22.82 -21.63
N ALA A 250 2.32 22.21 -22.30
CA ALA A 250 2.09 21.21 -23.35
C ALA A 250 1.39 19.97 -22.84
N ALA A 251 1.76 19.47 -21.66
CA ALA A 251 1.15 18.27 -21.06
C ALA A 251 -0.35 18.41 -20.79
N TYR A 252 -0.83 19.65 -20.58
CA TYR A 252 -2.22 19.96 -20.22
C TYR A 252 -2.98 20.74 -21.31
N ALA A 253 -2.36 21.07 -22.45
CA ALA A 253 -2.96 21.88 -23.50
C ALA A 253 -4.29 21.30 -24.00
N ASP A 254 -4.38 19.99 -24.13
CA ASP A 254 -5.56 19.29 -24.67
C ASP A 254 -6.53 18.81 -23.57
N LEU A 255 -6.24 19.07 -22.28
CA LEU A 255 -7.05 18.54 -21.18
C LEU A 255 -8.50 19.03 -21.22
N PHE A 256 -8.71 20.27 -21.69
CA PHE A 256 -10.02 20.92 -21.85
C PHE A 256 -10.34 21.21 -23.32
N GLY A 257 -9.48 20.79 -24.25
CA GLY A 257 -9.68 20.92 -25.68
C GLY A 257 -10.76 19.97 -26.16
N SER A 258 -11.82 20.53 -26.77
CA SER A 258 -12.95 19.82 -27.39
C SER A 258 -13.51 18.68 -26.51
N ALA A 259 -14.14 19.00 -25.37
CA ALA A 259 -15.28 18.23 -24.97
C ALA A 259 -16.26 18.30 -26.15
N SER A 260 -16.17 17.35 -27.09
CA SER A 260 -17.28 17.10 -27.97
C SER A 260 -18.44 16.80 -27.03
N SER A 261 -19.36 17.75 -26.91
CA SER A 261 -20.67 17.46 -26.37
C SER A 261 -21.19 16.32 -27.24
N SER A 262 -21.05 15.08 -26.77
CA SER A 262 -21.73 13.99 -27.42
C SER A 262 -23.22 14.34 -27.26
N ASP A 263 -23.93 14.59 -28.35
CA ASP A 263 -25.39 14.74 -28.34
C ASP A 263 -26.09 13.45 -27.92
N THR A 264 -25.34 12.47 -27.44
CA THR A 264 -25.86 11.21 -26.93
C THR A 264 -26.58 11.50 -25.60
N PRO A 265 -27.89 11.28 -25.51
CA PRO A 265 -28.63 11.51 -24.29
C PRO A 265 -28.02 10.71 -23.13
N VAL A 266 -27.61 11.39 -22.09
CA VAL A 266 -27.14 10.72 -20.87
C VAL A 266 -28.35 10.04 -20.23
N PRO A 267 -28.34 8.71 -20.05
CA PRO A 267 -29.47 8.02 -19.43
C PRO A 267 -29.66 8.51 -17.98
N ALA A 268 -30.92 8.66 -17.56
CA ALA A 268 -31.25 9.13 -16.22
C ALA A 268 -30.70 8.22 -15.10
N ARG A 269 -30.37 6.97 -15.44
CA ARG A 269 -29.73 6.00 -14.53
C ARG A 269 -28.56 5.34 -15.25
N PHE A 270 -27.45 5.14 -14.54
CA PHE A 270 -26.32 4.41 -15.09
C PHE A 270 -26.71 2.95 -15.39
N PRO A 271 -26.47 2.46 -16.61
CA PRO A 271 -26.81 1.08 -17.00
C PRO A 271 -25.72 0.12 -16.47
N TRP A 272 -25.85 -0.31 -15.23
CA TRP A 272 -24.89 -1.21 -14.61
C TRP A 272 -24.80 -2.54 -15.37
N PRO A 273 -23.64 -2.89 -15.97
CA PRO A 273 -23.48 -4.17 -16.65
C PRO A 273 -23.44 -5.30 -15.62
N ALA A 274 -24.36 -6.25 -15.74
CA ALA A 274 -24.53 -7.34 -14.78
C ALA A 274 -23.30 -8.25 -14.69
N GLU A 275 -22.65 -8.50 -15.84
CA GLU A 275 -21.52 -9.44 -15.98
C GLU A 275 -20.15 -8.79 -15.73
N SER A 276 -20.10 -7.50 -15.49
CA SER A 276 -18.83 -6.81 -15.26
C SER A 276 -18.18 -7.25 -13.94
N THR A 277 -16.91 -7.58 -14.01
CA THR A 277 -16.04 -7.82 -12.85
C THR A 277 -15.12 -6.63 -12.53
N TYR A 278 -15.34 -5.48 -13.20
CA TYR A 278 -14.61 -4.21 -12.96
C TYR A 278 -15.48 -3.16 -12.31
N ILE A 279 -16.78 -3.13 -12.65
CA ILE A 279 -17.72 -2.15 -12.15
C ILE A 279 -19.06 -2.84 -11.84
N HIS A 280 -19.55 -2.66 -10.64
CA HIS A 280 -20.82 -3.22 -10.20
C HIS A 280 -21.55 -2.23 -9.30
N ARG A 281 -22.90 -2.25 -9.37
CA ARG A 281 -23.73 -1.41 -8.50
C ARG A 281 -23.36 -1.67 -7.03
N PRO A 282 -22.90 -0.65 -6.29
CA PRO A 282 -22.50 -0.84 -4.90
C PRO A 282 -23.72 -1.07 -3.99
N PRO A 283 -23.56 -1.86 -2.90
CA PRO A 283 -24.66 -2.20 -2.01
C PRO A 283 -24.99 -1.12 -0.97
N TYR A 284 -24.26 -0.01 -0.94
CA TYR A 284 -24.28 1.00 0.15
C TYR A 284 -25.65 1.70 0.31
N TRP A 285 -26.54 1.56 -0.65
CA TRP A 285 -27.90 2.13 -0.61
C TRP A 285 -28.96 1.15 -0.12
N GLN A 286 -28.57 -0.07 0.25
CA GLN A 286 -29.48 -1.06 0.81
C GLN A 286 -29.76 -0.71 2.28
N PRO A 287 -31.06 -0.63 2.70
CA PRO A 287 -31.40 -0.25 4.08
C PRO A 287 -30.75 -1.15 5.14
N GLU A 288 -30.59 -2.43 4.83
CA GLU A 288 -30.02 -3.45 5.72
C GLU A 288 -28.55 -3.14 6.07
N LEU A 289 -27.81 -2.50 5.17
CA LEU A 289 -26.43 -2.08 5.41
C LEU A 289 -26.32 -0.77 6.19
N ASN A 290 -27.39 0.03 6.24
CA ASN A 290 -27.40 1.34 6.90
C ASN A 290 -27.93 1.28 8.34
N THR A 291 -28.11 0.08 8.88
CA THR A 291 -28.50 -0.09 10.28
C THR A 291 -27.35 0.24 11.22
N LEU A 292 -27.68 0.86 12.34
CA LEU A 292 -26.72 1.06 13.44
C LEU A 292 -26.33 -0.27 14.08
N PRO A 293 -25.10 -0.40 14.64
CA PRO A 293 -24.71 -1.58 15.38
C PRO A 293 -25.62 -1.80 16.60
N GLN A 294 -26.01 -3.04 16.85
CA GLN A 294 -26.65 -3.41 18.10
C GLN A 294 -25.59 -3.59 19.21
N ALA A 295 -24.42 -4.07 18.83
CA ALA A 295 -23.23 -4.27 19.67
C ALA A 295 -23.49 -5.06 20.97
N LYS A 296 -24.46 -6.00 20.95
CA LYS A 296 -24.87 -6.79 22.11
C LYS A 296 -24.28 -8.19 22.19
N ASN A 297 -23.83 -8.71 21.06
CA ASN A 297 -23.32 -10.08 20.94
C ASN A 297 -22.35 -10.17 19.77
N MET A 298 -21.27 -9.42 19.83
CA MET A 298 -20.24 -9.41 18.77
C MET A 298 -19.26 -10.55 18.96
N ARG A 299 -18.75 -11.12 17.84
CA ARG A 299 -17.62 -12.04 17.83
C ARG A 299 -16.41 -11.38 17.18
N ALA A 300 -15.21 -11.73 17.65
CA ALA A 300 -13.99 -11.27 16.99
C ALA A 300 -13.85 -11.94 15.62
N LEU A 301 -13.64 -11.14 14.59
CA LEU A 301 -13.20 -11.62 13.27
C LEU A 301 -11.68 -11.71 13.19
N ALA A 302 -11.00 -10.77 13.85
CA ALA A 302 -9.54 -10.73 13.92
C ALA A 302 -9.08 -10.04 15.20
N ILE A 303 -7.97 -10.57 15.76
CA ILE A 303 -7.16 -9.91 16.80
C ILE A 303 -5.80 -9.65 16.18
N LEU A 304 -5.43 -8.37 16.08
CA LEU A 304 -4.29 -7.91 15.30
C LEU A 304 -3.28 -7.17 16.17
N GLY A 305 -2.02 -7.20 15.75
CA GLY A 305 -0.93 -6.50 16.43
C GLY A 305 -0.91 -4.99 16.22
N ASP A 306 0.24 -4.39 16.49
CA ASP A 306 0.50 -2.97 16.28
C ASP A 306 0.83 -2.67 14.81
N ASN A 307 0.62 -1.40 14.40
CA ASN A 307 0.97 -0.88 13.08
C ASN A 307 0.31 -1.62 11.90
N ILE A 308 -0.92 -2.09 12.09
CA ILE A 308 -1.70 -2.66 11.00
C ILE A 308 -1.95 -1.59 9.94
N THR A 309 -1.47 -1.85 8.74
CA THR A 309 -1.53 -0.89 7.64
C THR A 309 -2.83 -1.02 6.85
N THR A 310 -3.19 0.04 6.10
CA THR A 310 -4.29 -0.05 5.13
C THR A 310 -4.02 -1.05 4.01
N ASP A 311 -2.75 -1.44 3.78
CA ASP A 311 -2.38 -2.52 2.86
C ASP A 311 -2.67 -3.92 3.45
N ASP A 312 -2.62 -4.07 4.79
CA ASP A 312 -3.06 -5.29 5.46
C ASP A 312 -4.58 -5.42 5.41
N LEU A 313 -5.29 -4.30 5.53
CA LEU A 313 -6.76 -4.25 5.51
C LEU A 313 -7.34 -4.36 4.10
N SER A 314 -6.73 -3.72 3.10
CA SER A 314 -7.21 -3.67 1.73
C SER A 314 -6.04 -3.50 0.74
N PRO A 315 -5.40 -4.59 0.31
CA PRO A 315 -4.31 -4.54 -0.65
C PRO A 315 -4.77 -3.98 -2.01
N SER A 316 -3.87 -3.31 -2.74
CA SER A 316 -4.13 -2.78 -4.09
C SER A 316 -3.39 -3.52 -5.19
N GLY A 317 -2.46 -4.40 -4.82
CA GLY A 317 -1.56 -5.10 -5.73
C GLY A 317 -2.21 -6.23 -6.52
N ALA A 318 -1.35 -7.13 -7.02
CA ALA A 318 -1.76 -8.28 -7.82
C ALA A 318 -2.70 -9.22 -7.05
N ILE A 319 -3.66 -9.77 -7.77
CA ILE A 319 -4.61 -10.77 -7.26
C ILE A 319 -4.00 -12.15 -7.49
N LEU A 320 -3.85 -12.94 -6.42
CA LEU A 320 -3.38 -14.32 -6.53
C LEU A 320 -4.52 -15.26 -6.92
N PRO A 321 -4.30 -16.24 -7.80
CA PRO A 321 -5.33 -17.19 -8.21
C PRO A 321 -5.95 -17.97 -7.04
N GLU A 322 -5.16 -18.32 -6.05
CA GLU A 322 -5.58 -19.03 -4.85
C GLU A 322 -6.34 -18.18 -3.82
N SER A 323 -6.37 -16.86 -3.98
CA SER A 323 -7.11 -15.96 -3.09
C SER A 323 -8.62 -16.05 -3.31
N ALA A 324 -9.42 -15.64 -2.30
CA ALA A 324 -10.89 -15.59 -2.43
C ALA A 324 -11.35 -14.73 -3.62
N SER A 325 -10.66 -13.62 -3.90
CA SER A 325 -10.91 -12.80 -5.09
C SER A 325 -10.52 -13.49 -6.39
N GLY A 326 -9.38 -14.20 -6.42
CA GLY A 326 -8.94 -14.96 -7.58
C GLY A 326 -9.93 -16.08 -7.94
N GLN A 327 -10.36 -16.85 -6.95
CA GLN A 327 -11.36 -17.90 -7.14
C GLN A 327 -12.70 -17.34 -7.63
N TYR A 328 -13.10 -16.17 -7.09
CA TYR A 328 -14.27 -15.46 -7.58
C TYR A 328 -14.15 -15.06 -9.06
N LEU A 329 -13.01 -14.54 -9.48
CA LEU A 329 -12.75 -14.16 -10.87
C LEU A 329 -12.74 -15.36 -11.81
N ILE A 330 -12.09 -16.47 -11.41
CA ILE A 330 -12.11 -17.73 -12.17
C ILE A 330 -13.53 -18.22 -12.38
N ALA A 331 -14.34 -18.22 -11.32
CA ALA A 331 -15.75 -18.62 -11.38
C ALA A 331 -16.59 -17.73 -12.31
N HIS A 332 -16.14 -16.51 -12.59
CA HIS A 332 -16.76 -15.58 -13.55
C HIS A 332 -16.07 -15.59 -14.93
N GLY A 333 -15.26 -16.59 -15.23
CA GLY A 333 -14.63 -16.79 -16.55
C GLY A 333 -13.44 -15.87 -16.84
N VAL A 334 -12.86 -15.22 -15.82
CA VAL A 334 -11.67 -14.37 -15.98
C VAL A 334 -10.44 -15.25 -15.75
N PRO A 335 -9.57 -15.44 -16.76
CA PRO A 335 -8.35 -16.21 -16.59
C PRO A 335 -7.31 -15.44 -15.74
N PRO A 336 -6.36 -16.13 -15.07
CA PRO A 336 -5.39 -15.51 -14.16
C PRO A 336 -4.55 -14.39 -14.77
N GLU A 337 -4.20 -14.48 -16.05
CA GLU A 337 -3.47 -13.45 -16.79
C GLU A 337 -4.24 -12.13 -16.93
N ASP A 338 -5.57 -12.18 -16.87
CA ASP A 338 -6.47 -11.02 -16.98
C ASP A 338 -6.96 -10.50 -15.62
N PHE A 339 -6.46 -11.04 -14.52
CA PHE A 339 -6.90 -10.62 -13.17
C PHE A 339 -6.62 -9.15 -12.91
N ASN A 340 -5.51 -8.64 -13.44
CA ASN A 340 -5.06 -7.29 -13.18
C ASN A 340 -4.75 -7.10 -11.67
N SER A 341 -5.23 -6.02 -11.03
CA SER A 341 -4.94 -5.75 -9.63
C SER A 341 -6.22 -5.42 -8.84
N TYR A 342 -6.17 -5.53 -7.53
CA TYR A 342 -7.24 -5.07 -6.65
C TYR A 342 -7.58 -3.59 -6.89
N GLY A 343 -6.55 -2.76 -7.11
CA GLY A 343 -6.73 -1.34 -7.40
C GLY A 343 -7.54 -1.06 -8.67
N THR A 344 -7.37 -1.85 -9.73
CA THR A 344 -8.14 -1.73 -10.98
C THR A 344 -9.57 -2.25 -10.84
N ARG A 345 -9.79 -3.24 -9.98
CA ARG A 345 -11.12 -3.85 -9.76
C ARG A 345 -11.90 -3.24 -8.61
N ARG A 346 -11.43 -2.12 -8.04
CA ARG A 346 -12.09 -1.47 -6.89
C ARG A 346 -13.52 -0.97 -7.15
N GLY A 347 -13.95 -0.93 -8.40
CA GLY A 347 -15.33 -0.64 -8.79
C GLY A 347 -16.29 -1.84 -8.66
N ASP A 348 -15.79 -3.05 -8.47
CA ASP A 348 -16.58 -4.22 -8.12
C ASP A 348 -16.38 -4.57 -6.64
N HIS A 349 -17.37 -4.21 -5.82
CA HIS A 349 -17.33 -4.48 -4.38
C HIS A 349 -17.21 -5.98 -4.05
N ARG A 350 -17.67 -6.87 -4.92
CA ARG A 350 -17.62 -8.33 -4.73
C ARG A 350 -16.19 -8.85 -4.78
N VAL A 351 -15.34 -8.24 -5.64
CA VAL A 351 -13.89 -8.53 -5.66
C VAL A 351 -13.23 -7.98 -4.41
N ILE A 352 -13.53 -6.73 -4.04
CA ILE A 352 -12.78 -6.02 -2.98
C ILE A 352 -13.20 -6.45 -1.57
N VAL A 353 -14.42 -6.86 -1.34
CA VAL A 353 -14.79 -7.44 -0.03
C VAL A 353 -14.00 -8.71 0.25
N ARG A 354 -13.74 -9.53 -0.79
CA ARG A 354 -12.88 -10.72 -0.70
C ARG A 354 -11.41 -10.39 -0.52
N ALA A 355 -11.00 -9.17 -0.90
CA ALA A 355 -9.66 -8.65 -0.68
C ALA A 355 -9.45 -8.10 0.74
N THR A 356 -10.53 -7.90 1.50
CA THR A 356 -10.42 -7.35 2.85
C THR A 356 -9.68 -8.33 3.75
N PHE A 357 -8.60 -7.87 4.39
CA PHE A 357 -7.64 -8.67 5.14
C PHE A 357 -6.89 -9.73 4.29
N ALA A 358 -6.87 -9.61 2.95
CA ALA A 358 -6.25 -10.61 2.09
C ALA A 358 -4.71 -10.47 1.95
N ASN A 359 -4.07 -9.60 2.71
CA ASN A 359 -2.61 -9.53 2.74
C ASN A 359 -2.04 -10.87 3.24
N ASN A 360 -1.20 -11.52 2.42
CA ASN A 360 -0.61 -12.82 2.75
C ASN A 360 0.46 -12.77 3.85
N ARG A 361 0.75 -11.58 4.39
CA ARG A 361 1.63 -11.33 5.55
C ARG A 361 0.86 -10.94 6.82
N LEU A 362 -0.46 -10.87 6.75
CA LEU A 362 -1.28 -10.58 7.91
C LEU A 362 -1.06 -11.65 8.99
N LYS A 363 -0.97 -11.21 10.24
CA LYS A 363 -0.91 -12.10 11.40
C LYS A 363 -2.14 -11.85 12.25
N ASN A 364 -3.06 -12.81 12.21
CA ASN A 364 -4.21 -12.83 13.10
C ASN A 364 -3.84 -13.64 14.36
N GLU A 365 -3.84 -13.00 15.53
CA GLU A 365 -3.48 -13.65 16.82
C GLU A 365 -4.47 -14.77 17.20
N MET A 366 -5.65 -14.84 16.55
CA MET A 366 -6.59 -15.97 16.69
C MET A 366 -6.10 -17.25 15.97
N THR A 367 -5.12 -17.11 15.06
CA THR A 367 -4.55 -18.23 14.26
C THR A 367 -3.03 -18.09 14.19
N PRO A 368 -2.32 -18.12 15.33
CA PRO A 368 -0.90 -17.77 15.43
C PRO A 368 0.03 -18.70 14.61
N GLU A 369 -0.43 -19.90 14.29
CA GLU A 369 0.29 -20.91 13.50
C GLU A 369 0.25 -20.61 11.99
N ARG A 370 -0.54 -19.60 11.54
CA ARG A 370 -0.72 -19.26 10.14
C ARG A 370 -0.40 -17.80 9.86
N GLU A 371 0.17 -17.54 8.69
CA GLU A 371 0.31 -16.20 8.11
C GLU A 371 -0.72 -16.04 6.98
N GLY A 372 -1.23 -14.83 6.78
CA GLY A 372 -2.20 -14.51 5.75
C GLY A 372 -3.62 -14.35 6.27
N SER A 373 -4.58 -14.46 5.36
CA SER A 373 -6.00 -14.16 5.60
C SER A 373 -6.74 -15.36 6.22
N TRP A 374 -6.49 -15.61 7.50
CA TRP A 374 -7.13 -16.69 8.25
C TRP A 374 -7.87 -16.16 9.47
N ALA A 375 -8.99 -16.81 9.83
CA ALA A 375 -9.73 -16.53 11.04
C ALA A 375 -10.22 -17.84 11.68
N ARG A 376 -10.49 -17.80 12.97
CA ARG A 376 -11.13 -18.90 13.69
C ARG A 376 -12.62 -18.59 13.86
N LEU A 377 -13.45 -19.46 13.32
CA LEU A 377 -14.90 -19.37 13.45
C LEU A 377 -15.34 -19.89 14.82
N GLU A 378 -15.94 -19.04 15.61
CA GLU A 378 -16.43 -19.39 16.94
C GLU A 378 -17.98 -19.60 16.95
N PRO A 379 -18.51 -20.47 17.79
CA PRO A 379 -17.83 -21.23 18.85
C PRO A 379 -17.21 -22.56 18.41
N GLU A 380 -17.26 -22.91 17.12
CA GLU A 380 -16.80 -24.22 16.61
C GLU A 380 -15.27 -24.38 16.68
N GLY A 381 -14.51 -23.29 16.77
CA GLY A 381 -13.05 -23.30 16.77
C GLY A 381 -12.42 -23.64 15.42
N THR A 382 -13.21 -23.64 14.33
CA THR A 382 -12.76 -24.03 12.99
C THR A 382 -11.96 -22.91 12.35
N VAL A 383 -10.74 -23.21 11.88
CA VAL A 383 -9.88 -22.25 11.16
C VAL A 383 -10.21 -22.27 9.66
N LEU A 384 -10.61 -21.12 9.14
CA LEU A 384 -11.05 -20.91 7.75
C LEU A 384 -10.33 -19.70 7.15
N PRO A 385 -10.31 -19.56 5.80
CA PRO A 385 -10.05 -18.26 5.18
C PRO A 385 -10.96 -17.19 5.79
N LEU A 386 -10.40 -16.02 6.08
CA LEU A 386 -11.11 -14.98 6.84
C LEU A 386 -12.42 -14.55 6.17
N TYR A 387 -12.42 -14.44 4.83
CA TYR A 387 -13.64 -14.15 4.06
C TYR A 387 -14.72 -15.20 4.30
N ASP A 388 -14.37 -16.49 4.25
CA ASP A 388 -15.32 -17.60 4.43
C ASP A 388 -15.88 -17.64 5.87
N ALA A 389 -15.06 -17.33 6.86
CA ALA A 389 -15.50 -17.19 8.24
C ALA A 389 -16.49 -16.03 8.39
N ALA A 390 -16.21 -14.87 7.78
CA ALA A 390 -17.10 -13.71 7.78
C ALA A 390 -18.45 -14.01 7.11
N GLU A 391 -18.46 -14.70 5.96
CA GLU A 391 -19.70 -15.13 5.28
C GLU A 391 -20.55 -16.03 6.19
N GLN A 392 -19.92 -16.95 6.93
CA GLN A 392 -20.66 -17.80 7.87
C GLN A 392 -21.24 -17.02 9.03
N TYR A 393 -20.52 -16.05 9.57
CA TYR A 393 -21.05 -15.15 10.61
C TYR A 393 -22.19 -14.28 10.07
N LEU A 394 -22.07 -13.73 8.87
CA LEU A 394 -23.14 -12.96 8.22
C LEU A 394 -24.40 -13.79 8.01
N ALA A 395 -24.27 -15.06 7.55
CA ALA A 395 -25.39 -15.98 7.39
C ALA A 395 -26.13 -16.29 8.70
N ARG A 396 -25.44 -16.16 9.86
CA ARG A 396 -26.01 -16.31 11.20
C ARG A 396 -26.60 -15.00 11.75
N GLY A 397 -26.48 -13.89 11.03
CA GLY A 397 -26.84 -12.55 11.54
C GLY A 397 -25.94 -12.08 12.69
N GLN A 398 -24.71 -12.60 12.78
CA GLN A 398 -23.77 -12.31 13.83
C GLN A 398 -23.01 -11.02 13.55
N GLU A 399 -23.09 -10.03 14.46
CA GLU A 399 -22.24 -8.83 14.39
C GLU A 399 -20.80 -9.17 14.79
N LEU A 400 -19.84 -8.49 14.15
CA LEU A 400 -18.42 -8.73 14.30
C LEU A 400 -17.69 -7.51 14.86
N VAL A 401 -16.56 -7.78 15.55
CA VAL A 401 -15.61 -6.78 16.02
C VAL A 401 -14.19 -7.15 15.57
N VAL A 402 -13.38 -6.14 15.31
CA VAL A 402 -11.92 -6.29 15.13
C VAL A 402 -11.24 -5.70 16.36
N ILE A 403 -10.32 -6.45 16.95
CA ILE A 403 -9.47 -5.98 18.05
C ILE A 403 -8.07 -5.75 17.50
N ALA A 404 -7.41 -4.65 17.89
CA ALA A 404 -6.07 -4.36 17.39
C ALA A 404 -5.19 -3.64 18.42
N GLY A 405 -3.90 -3.55 18.12
CA GLY A 405 -2.94 -2.81 18.91
C GLY A 405 -2.88 -1.32 18.54
N LYS A 406 -1.67 -0.75 18.57
CA LYS A 406 -1.41 0.67 18.32
C LYS A 406 -1.38 0.98 16.81
N ASN A 407 -1.76 2.23 16.50
CA ASN A 407 -1.61 2.81 15.17
C ASN A 407 -2.35 2.01 14.06
N TYR A 408 -3.59 1.58 14.37
CA TYR A 408 -4.43 0.82 13.43
C TYR A 408 -4.84 1.64 12.23
N GLY A 409 -4.66 1.11 11.02
CA GLY A 409 -4.99 1.75 9.75
C GLY A 409 -3.92 2.72 9.23
N CYS A 410 -2.67 2.61 9.71
CA CYS A 410 -1.58 3.45 9.21
C CYS A 410 -1.26 3.18 7.73
N GLY A 411 -0.52 4.10 7.10
CA GLY A 411 -0.10 3.97 5.69
C GLY A 411 -0.89 4.85 4.73
N SER A 412 -1.24 4.31 3.56
CA SER A 412 -1.97 5.05 2.52
C SER A 412 -3.44 5.24 2.89
N SER A 413 -4.02 6.41 2.55
CA SER A 413 -5.46 6.64 2.73
C SER A 413 -6.26 5.75 1.77
N ARG A 414 -7.05 4.84 2.33
CA ARG A 414 -7.93 3.93 1.57
C ARG A 414 -9.24 3.77 2.29
N ASP A 415 -10.31 4.28 1.70
CA ASP A 415 -11.66 4.10 2.21
C ASP A 415 -12.11 2.63 2.16
N TRP A 416 -11.62 1.84 1.19
CA TRP A 416 -11.88 0.41 1.12
C TRP A 416 -11.39 -0.36 2.35
N ALA A 417 -10.38 0.11 3.06
CA ALA A 417 -9.96 -0.48 4.33
C ALA A 417 -11.06 -0.40 5.42
N ALA A 418 -11.99 0.54 5.30
CA ALA A 418 -13.17 0.65 6.16
C ALA A 418 -14.43 0.07 5.49
N LYS A 419 -14.64 0.27 4.18
CA LYS A 419 -15.76 -0.29 3.42
C LYS A 419 -15.77 -1.82 3.46
N GLY A 420 -14.63 -2.44 3.18
CA GLY A 420 -14.50 -3.89 3.18
C GLY A 420 -14.82 -4.48 4.56
N VAL A 421 -14.27 -3.89 5.60
CA VAL A 421 -14.53 -4.28 6.99
C VAL A 421 -16.03 -4.21 7.31
N ARG A 422 -16.70 -3.11 6.91
CA ARG A 422 -18.14 -2.97 7.06
C ARG A 422 -18.92 -4.04 6.32
N LEU A 423 -18.55 -4.36 5.07
CA LEU A 423 -19.21 -5.36 4.25
C LEU A 423 -19.00 -6.79 4.76
N LEU A 424 -17.92 -7.06 5.51
CA LEU A 424 -17.71 -8.33 6.20
C LEU A 424 -18.54 -8.47 7.51
N GLY A 425 -19.38 -7.48 7.85
CA GLY A 425 -20.22 -7.55 9.05
C GLY A 425 -19.58 -6.97 10.31
N VAL A 426 -18.38 -6.37 10.21
CA VAL A 426 -17.73 -5.71 11.35
C VAL A 426 -18.47 -4.41 11.68
N ARG A 427 -18.85 -4.26 12.94
CA ARG A 427 -19.63 -3.12 13.46
C ARG A 427 -18.81 -2.18 14.33
N ALA A 428 -17.77 -2.71 14.96
CA ALA A 428 -16.86 -1.93 15.78
C ALA A 428 -15.41 -2.39 15.57
N VAL A 429 -14.48 -1.46 15.74
CA VAL A 429 -13.05 -1.73 15.87
C VAL A 429 -12.61 -1.18 17.20
N VAL A 430 -11.95 -2.03 18.03
CA VAL A 430 -11.40 -1.64 19.34
C VAL A 430 -9.89 -1.76 19.26
N CYS A 431 -9.15 -0.70 19.43
CA CYS A 431 -7.69 -0.72 19.35
C CYS A 431 -7.04 0.17 20.42
N GLU A 432 -5.70 0.11 20.52
CA GLU A 432 -4.96 0.98 21.44
C GLU A 432 -4.78 2.39 20.89
N SER A 433 -4.75 2.56 19.57
CA SER A 433 -4.80 3.86 18.89
C SER A 433 -5.06 3.71 17.39
N PHE A 434 -5.66 4.72 16.79
CA PHE A 434 -5.94 4.79 15.35
C PHE A 434 -4.99 5.72 14.62
N GLU A 435 -4.73 5.41 13.34
CA GLU A 435 -4.33 6.43 12.38
C GLU A 435 -5.53 7.33 12.09
N ARG A 436 -5.28 8.65 12.05
CA ARG A 436 -6.33 9.69 12.01
C ARG A 436 -7.30 9.55 10.85
N ILE A 437 -6.77 9.36 9.63
CA ILE A 437 -7.61 9.30 8.42
C ILE A 437 -8.45 8.00 8.41
N HIS A 438 -7.84 6.89 8.82
CA HIS A 438 -8.54 5.61 8.86
C HIS A 438 -9.67 5.62 9.89
N ARG A 439 -9.46 6.25 11.08
CA ARG A 439 -10.52 6.46 12.08
C ARG A 439 -11.71 7.20 11.47
N THR A 440 -11.47 8.29 10.73
CA THR A 440 -12.53 9.04 10.05
C THR A 440 -13.22 8.19 8.98
N ASN A 441 -12.48 7.37 8.23
CA ASN A 441 -13.07 6.47 7.24
C ASN A 441 -13.99 5.42 7.89
N LEU A 442 -13.63 4.88 9.07
CA LEU A 442 -14.50 3.95 9.81
C LEU A 442 -15.84 4.60 10.15
N VAL A 443 -15.82 5.82 10.71
CA VAL A 443 -17.04 6.59 11.00
C VAL A 443 -17.88 6.80 9.73
N GLY A 444 -17.21 7.23 8.64
CA GLY A 444 -17.85 7.47 7.35
C GLY A 444 -18.49 6.21 6.72
N MET A 445 -18.05 5.04 7.13
CA MET A 445 -18.61 3.74 6.70
C MET A 445 -19.57 3.12 7.73
N GLY A 446 -19.88 3.81 8.85
CA GLY A 446 -20.78 3.29 9.88
C GLY A 446 -20.16 2.15 10.71
N VAL A 447 -18.84 2.15 10.85
CA VAL A 447 -18.10 1.27 11.78
C VAL A 447 -17.65 2.08 12.98
N LEU A 448 -17.98 1.64 14.19
CA LEU A 448 -17.71 2.34 15.43
C LEU A 448 -16.23 2.23 15.82
N PRO A 449 -15.45 3.31 15.86
CA PRO A 449 -14.08 3.27 16.35
C PRO A 449 -14.06 3.46 17.88
N LEU A 450 -13.44 2.52 18.58
CA LEU A 450 -13.29 2.49 20.03
C LEU A 450 -11.81 2.36 20.40
N GLU A 451 -11.40 3.03 21.45
CA GLU A 451 -9.99 3.04 21.88
C GLU A 451 -9.89 2.55 23.33
N PHE A 452 -9.00 1.59 23.58
CA PHE A 452 -8.67 1.17 24.94
C PHE A 452 -8.07 2.33 25.73
N LEU A 453 -8.44 2.48 26.99
CA LEU A 453 -7.81 3.45 27.87
C LEU A 453 -6.37 3.03 28.22
N PRO A 454 -5.49 4.00 28.58
CA PRO A 454 -4.10 3.69 28.92
C PRO A 454 -3.98 2.59 29.99
N GLY A 455 -3.14 1.60 29.70
CA GLY A 455 -2.93 0.43 30.57
C GLY A 455 -3.82 -0.78 30.23
N THR A 456 -4.86 -0.61 29.41
CA THR A 456 -5.69 -1.69 28.91
C THR A 456 -5.31 -2.02 27.48
N THR A 457 -5.00 -3.27 27.19
CA THR A 457 -4.64 -3.76 25.86
C THR A 457 -5.23 -5.15 25.63
N ARG A 458 -5.25 -5.61 24.38
CA ARG A 458 -5.62 -6.99 24.06
C ARG A 458 -4.76 -8.01 24.82
N LEU A 459 -3.48 -7.67 25.07
CA LEU A 459 -2.54 -8.55 25.78
C LEU A 459 -2.80 -8.56 27.30
N THR A 460 -3.06 -7.40 27.92
CA THR A 460 -3.38 -7.34 29.37
C THR A 460 -4.72 -7.99 29.68
N LEU A 461 -5.63 -8.00 28.70
CA LEU A 461 -6.91 -8.70 28.78
C LEU A 461 -6.80 -10.17 28.38
N ALA A 462 -5.66 -10.63 27.90
CA ALA A 462 -5.42 -11.99 27.41
C ALA A 462 -6.53 -12.47 26.44
N LEU A 463 -6.86 -11.63 25.44
CA LEU A 463 -7.87 -11.96 24.44
C LEU A 463 -7.35 -13.00 23.47
N ASP A 464 -8.15 -14.03 23.20
CA ASP A 464 -7.80 -15.11 22.27
C ASP A 464 -8.82 -15.28 21.11
N GLY A 465 -9.91 -14.48 21.13
CA GLY A 465 -10.95 -14.47 20.09
C GLY A 465 -12.12 -15.41 20.36
N SER A 466 -12.09 -16.19 21.45
CA SER A 466 -13.21 -17.04 21.85
C SER A 466 -14.33 -16.28 22.57
N GLU A 467 -14.08 -15.03 22.92
CA GLU A 467 -14.97 -14.21 23.72
C GLU A 467 -16.18 -13.72 22.93
N VAL A 468 -17.20 -13.31 23.67
CA VAL A 468 -18.34 -12.51 23.21
C VAL A 468 -18.17 -11.09 23.73
N TYR A 469 -18.35 -10.11 22.84
CA TYR A 469 -18.21 -8.70 23.15
C TYR A 469 -19.55 -7.98 23.07
N ALA A 470 -19.81 -7.12 24.06
CA ALA A 470 -21.00 -6.28 24.09
C ALA A 470 -20.65 -4.86 24.55
N LEU A 471 -21.34 -3.85 24.02
CA LEU A 471 -21.30 -2.49 24.54
C LEU A 471 -22.51 -2.29 25.45
N GLU A 472 -22.26 -2.06 26.74
CA GLU A 472 -23.29 -1.75 27.71
C GLU A 472 -23.68 -0.26 27.61
N ASP A 473 -24.98 0.03 27.81
CA ASP A 473 -25.53 1.39 27.76
C ASP A 473 -25.32 2.11 26.41
N PHE A 474 -25.25 1.34 25.33
CA PHE A 474 -25.03 1.82 23.98
C PHE A 474 -26.38 1.98 23.24
N ASP A 475 -26.68 3.20 22.86
CA ASP A 475 -27.93 3.60 22.17
C ASP A 475 -27.83 3.68 20.63
N GLY A 476 -26.67 3.30 20.09
CA GLY A 476 -26.39 3.31 18.64
C GLY A 476 -25.67 4.56 18.13
N ALA A 477 -25.71 5.69 18.85
CA ALA A 477 -25.07 6.94 18.42
C ALA A 477 -24.43 7.68 19.61
N PRO A 478 -23.28 7.20 20.09
CA PRO A 478 -22.66 7.67 21.33
C PRO A 478 -22.24 9.16 21.23
N VAL A 479 -22.19 9.81 22.37
CA VAL A 479 -21.67 11.18 22.46
C VAL A 479 -20.20 11.21 22.05
N PRO A 480 -19.75 12.20 21.28
CA PRO A 480 -18.35 12.33 20.88
C PRO A 480 -17.38 12.27 22.07
N GLY A 481 -16.37 11.43 21.97
CA GLY A 481 -15.33 11.28 23.00
C GLY A 481 -15.77 10.62 24.31
N SER A 482 -17.03 10.18 24.42
CA SER A 482 -17.54 9.52 25.64
C SER A 482 -16.85 8.18 25.92
N GLU A 483 -16.88 7.77 27.18
CA GLU A 483 -16.49 6.43 27.57
C GLU A 483 -17.72 5.51 27.55
N ILE A 484 -17.51 4.29 27.04
CA ILE A 484 -18.52 3.23 26.90
C ILE A 484 -17.96 1.99 27.59
N THR A 485 -18.81 1.23 28.25
CA THR A 485 -18.39 -0.04 28.86
C THR A 485 -18.38 -1.16 27.84
N LEU A 486 -17.20 -1.73 27.58
CA LEU A 486 -17.04 -2.96 26.80
C LEU A 486 -17.10 -4.15 27.76
N ALA A 487 -18.16 -4.93 27.68
CA ALA A 487 -18.29 -6.20 28.38
C ALA A 487 -17.72 -7.34 27.52
N ILE A 488 -16.81 -8.10 28.12
CA ILE A 488 -16.09 -9.22 27.50
C ILE A 488 -16.48 -10.49 28.25
N THR A 489 -17.25 -11.35 27.60
CA THR A 489 -17.71 -12.61 28.19
C THR A 489 -16.82 -13.76 27.71
N ARG A 490 -16.17 -14.42 28.63
CA ARG A 490 -15.34 -15.61 28.38
C ARG A 490 -16.18 -16.85 28.14
N GLN A 491 -15.58 -17.92 27.61
CA GLN A 491 -16.25 -19.22 27.42
C GLN A 491 -16.74 -19.84 28.74
N ASN A 492 -16.08 -19.58 29.86
CA ASN A 492 -16.48 -20.04 31.19
C ASN A 492 -17.63 -19.22 31.80
N GLY A 493 -18.13 -18.20 31.10
CA GLY A 493 -19.18 -17.29 31.54
C GLY A 493 -18.70 -16.11 32.38
N GLU A 494 -17.40 -15.99 32.65
CA GLU A 494 -16.83 -14.84 33.34
C GLU A 494 -16.97 -13.58 32.48
N VAL A 495 -17.38 -12.46 33.06
CA VAL A 495 -17.54 -11.18 32.40
C VAL A 495 -16.56 -10.15 32.94
N THR A 496 -15.65 -9.71 32.10
CA THR A 496 -14.76 -8.58 32.38
C THR A 496 -15.34 -7.31 31.76
N ARG A 497 -15.44 -6.23 32.51
CA ARG A 497 -15.92 -4.92 32.04
C ARG A 497 -14.78 -3.94 32.01
N VAL A 498 -14.55 -3.31 30.85
CA VAL A 498 -13.50 -2.32 30.68
C VAL A 498 -14.06 -1.07 30.00
N PRO A 499 -13.67 0.14 30.43
CA PRO A 499 -14.04 1.36 29.73
C PRO A 499 -13.23 1.47 28.44
N VAL A 500 -13.90 1.87 27.36
CA VAL A 500 -13.31 2.21 26.06
C VAL A 500 -13.79 3.59 25.64
N ARG A 501 -12.92 4.37 24.98
CA ARG A 501 -13.26 5.69 24.49
C ARG A 501 -13.86 5.62 23.10
N CYS A 502 -15.02 6.23 22.92
CA CYS A 502 -15.59 6.45 21.60
C CYS A 502 -14.74 7.47 20.82
N ARG A 503 -14.34 7.11 19.60
CA ARG A 503 -13.53 7.96 18.72
C ARG A 503 -14.36 8.52 17.55
N ILE A 504 -15.63 8.78 17.81
CA ILE A 504 -16.40 9.81 17.13
C ILE A 504 -16.01 11.12 17.82
N ASP A 505 -15.39 12.05 17.11
CA ASP A 505 -14.71 13.18 17.73
C ASP A 505 -15.54 14.49 17.63
N THR A 506 -16.56 14.54 16.76
CA THR A 506 -17.43 15.72 16.55
C THR A 506 -18.91 15.35 16.43
N ASP A 507 -19.79 16.34 16.60
CA ASP A 507 -21.24 16.17 16.40
C ASP A 507 -21.60 15.88 14.94
N ASP A 508 -20.86 16.43 13.97
CA ASP A 508 -21.03 16.14 12.55
C ASP A 508 -20.71 14.66 12.25
N GLU A 509 -19.62 14.12 12.82
CA GLU A 509 -19.30 12.70 12.72
C GLU A 509 -20.36 11.82 13.39
N ARG A 510 -20.90 12.27 14.51
CA ARG A 510 -22.03 11.58 15.18
C ARG A 510 -23.26 11.54 14.29
N ALA A 511 -23.62 12.66 13.66
CA ALA A 511 -24.75 12.73 12.73
C ALA A 511 -24.53 11.82 11.51
N MET A 512 -23.32 11.82 10.96
CA MET A 512 -22.93 10.94 9.86
C MET A 512 -23.01 9.46 10.26
N PHE A 513 -22.48 9.08 11.42
CA PHE A 513 -22.55 7.72 11.94
C PHE A 513 -23.99 7.27 12.19
N ALA A 514 -24.82 8.14 12.80
CA ALA A 514 -26.23 7.89 13.08
C ALA A 514 -27.06 7.67 11.80
N ALA A 515 -26.67 8.27 10.67
CA ALA A 515 -27.26 8.04 9.36
C ALA A 515 -26.82 6.70 8.71
N GLY A 516 -25.90 5.94 9.32
CA GLY A 516 -25.34 4.72 8.76
C GLY A 516 -24.10 4.94 7.90
N GLY A 517 -23.54 6.16 7.88
CA GLY A 517 -22.33 6.56 7.17
C GLY A 517 -22.51 7.81 6.32
N LEU A 518 -21.42 8.21 5.66
CA LEU A 518 -21.34 9.46 4.88
C LEU A 518 -22.34 9.51 3.71
N LEU A 519 -22.44 8.45 2.92
CA LEU A 519 -23.31 8.44 1.73
C LEU A 519 -24.79 8.52 2.10
N PRO A 520 -25.33 7.74 3.05
CA PRO A 520 -26.71 7.90 3.52
C PRO A 520 -26.96 9.28 4.14
N HIS A 521 -25.99 9.86 4.86
CA HIS A 521 -26.07 11.18 5.44
C HIS A 521 -26.27 12.26 4.38
N ILE A 522 -25.39 12.30 3.36
CA ILE A 522 -25.50 13.25 2.25
C ILE A 522 -26.81 13.06 1.47
N ALA A 523 -27.22 11.79 1.24
CA ALA A 523 -28.46 11.53 0.54
C ALA A 523 -29.70 12.06 1.29
N ALA A 524 -29.73 11.90 2.61
CA ALA A 524 -30.81 12.46 3.44
C ALA A 524 -30.86 13.99 3.39
N GLU A 525 -29.71 14.65 3.37
CA GLU A 525 -29.62 16.11 3.21
C GLU A 525 -30.14 16.57 1.84
N LEU A 526 -29.69 15.92 0.76
CA LEU A 526 -30.10 16.26 -0.61
C LEU A 526 -31.60 16.03 -0.85
N LEU A 527 -32.18 15.06 -0.17
CA LEU A 527 -33.62 14.74 -0.25
C LEU A 527 -34.47 15.61 0.68
N GLY A 528 -33.88 16.53 1.46
CA GLY A 528 -34.59 17.40 2.40
C GLY A 528 -35.27 16.62 3.55
N GLN A 529 -34.73 15.47 3.91
CA GLN A 529 -35.25 14.59 4.98
C GLN A 529 -34.67 14.93 6.36
N ARG A 530 -34.03 16.10 6.51
CA ARG A 530 -33.53 16.68 7.76
C ARG A 530 -34.15 18.01 8.08
#